data_724a220bd1f54e646bdb461cac0ec63a
#
_entry.id   724a220bd1f54e646bdb461cac0ec63a
#
_cell.length_a   1.000
_cell.length_b   1.000
_cell.length_c   1.000
_cell.angle_alpha   90.00
_cell.angle_beta   90.00
_cell.angle_gamma   90.00
#
_symmetry.space_group_name_H-M   'P 1'
#
loop_
_entity.id
_entity.type
_entity.pdbx_description
1 polymer ?
#
loop_
_entity_poly.entity_id
_entity_poly.type
_entity_poly.pdbx_seq_one_letter_code
_entity_poly.pdbx_strand_id
1 'polypeptide(L)'
;MKILILIVVTLYLVSGTAKSELQYGDIISRSRNILGFTFKHYGIYLDKKRFEGQKANDNIFHFTGFRRKAILGGCIFDKVNIKRYAKDNYLDKIESYKNKVSTAEITRRIEEQYKSCGKHPKKSIWEAFSNNCEHLANYIRYGEKISLQIGQKAAVLVYNPKKTRAEINQIKKQLKVSEVPCDAACKTQGTEIMKQDRDEENSPKKNEG
;
A
#
# COMPACT_ATOMS: atom_id res chain seq x y z
N MET A 1 -36.69 -32.27 17.21
CA MET A 1 -36.58 -31.13 16.28
C MET A 1 -36.04 -29.85 16.89
N LYS A 2 -36.47 -29.37 18.06
CA LYS A 2 -36.02 -28.11 18.68
C LYS A 2 -34.50 -28.07 19.02
N ILE A 3 -33.93 -29.21 19.45
CA ILE A 3 -32.49 -29.30 19.78
C ILE A 3 -31.59 -29.17 18.54
N LEU A 4 -32.00 -29.76 17.42
CA LEU A 4 -31.25 -29.69 16.16
C LEU A 4 -31.17 -28.26 15.61
N ILE A 5 -32.25 -27.49 15.75
CA ILE A 5 -32.30 -26.09 15.33
C ILE A 5 -31.39 -25.24 16.21
N LEU A 6 -31.28 -25.49 17.52
CA LEU A 6 -30.39 -24.76 18.44
C LEU A 6 -28.91 -25.01 18.07
N ILE A 7 -28.53 -26.22 17.70
CA ILE A 7 -27.16 -26.57 17.31
C ILE A 7 -26.78 -25.89 15.99
N VAL A 8 -27.69 -25.81 15.02
CA VAL A 8 -27.47 -25.13 13.76
C VAL A 8 -27.31 -23.61 13.97
N VAL A 9 -28.16 -23.01 14.82
CA VAL A 9 -28.06 -21.57 15.13
C VAL A 9 -26.79 -21.23 15.90
N THR A 10 -26.33 -22.08 16.85
CA THR A 10 -25.07 -21.87 17.54
C THR A 10 -23.85 -22.05 16.62
N LEU A 11 -23.88 -22.98 15.67
CA LEU A 11 -22.83 -23.12 14.65
C LEU A 11 -22.79 -21.89 13.70
N TYR A 12 -23.93 -21.30 13.36
CA TYR A 12 -23.99 -20.06 12.56
C TYR A 12 -23.48 -18.82 13.33
N LEU A 13 -23.68 -18.76 14.63
CA LEU A 13 -23.23 -17.64 15.45
C LEU A 13 -21.72 -17.71 15.78
N VAL A 14 -21.09 -18.88 15.70
CA VAL A 14 -19.64 -19.08 15.89
C VAL A 14 -18.86 -18.84 14.58
N SER A 15 -19.52 -18.78 13.43
CA SER A 15 -18.93 -18.31 12.17
C SER A 15 -18.81 -16.78 12.08
N GLY A 16 -18.66 -16.11 13.23
CA GLY A 16 -18.17 -14.73 13.28
C GLY A 16 -16.87 -14.67 12.49
N THR A 17 -16.82 -13.83 11.47
CA THR A 17 -15.70 -13.60 10.57
C THR A 17 -14.41 -13.46 11.38
N ALA A 18 -13.69 -14.57 11.57
CA ALA A 18 -12.36 -14.52 12.16
C ALA A 18 -11.55 -13.60 11.28
N LYS A 19 -11.25 -12.40 11.79
CA LYS A 19 -10.35 -11.45 11.10
C LYS A 19 -9.09 -12.24 10.80
N SER A 20 -8.84 -12.54 9.53
CA SER A 20 -7.71 -13.37 9.14
C SER A 20 -6.45 -12.79 9.76
N GLU A 21 -5.76 -13.61 10.54
CA GLU A 21 -4.52 -13.21 11.19
C GLU A 21 -3.52 -12.72 10.14
N LEU A 22 -2.85 -11.59 10.43
CA LEU A 22 -1.83 -11.06 9.54
C LEU A 22 -0.61 -11.97 9.55
N GLN A 23 -0.10 -12.27 8.37
CA GLN A 23 1.08 -13.08 8.17
C GLN A 23 2.20 -12.26 7.52
N TYR A 24 3.45 -12.68 7.72
CA TYR A 24 4.58 -12.08 7.04
C TYR A 24 4.36 -11.96 5.53
N GLY A 25 4.62 -10.78 4.99
CA GLY A 25 4.45 -10.50 3.56
C GLY A 25 3.03 -10.09 3.17
N ASP A 26 2.07 -10.03 4.11
CA ASP A 26 0.77 -9.46 3.82
C ASP A 26 0.89 -7.96 3.52
N ILE A 27 0.19 -7.53 2.48
CA ILE A 27 -0.05 -6.12 2.25
C ILE A 27 -1.07 -5.65 3.26
N ILE A 28 -0.74 -4.59 3.96
CA ILE A 28 -1.67 -3.91 4.87
C ILE A 28 -1.90 -2.49 4.41
N SER A 29 -3.13 -2.01 4.53
CA SER A 29 -3.51 -0.67 4.12
C SER A 29 -4.31 0.07 5.18
N ARG A 30 -4.28 1.39 5.08
CA ARG A 30 -5.05 2.31 5.89
C ARG A 30 -5.48 3.51 5.07
N SER A 31 -6.77 3.86 5.10
CA SER A 31 -7.28 5.08 4.46
C SER A 31 -6.73 6.32 5.18
N ARG A 32 -6.39 7.32 4.39
CA ARG A 32 -5.98 8.66 4.82
C ARG A 32 -6.79 9.71 4.06
N ASN A 33 -6.91 10.87 4.66
CA ASN A 33 -7.52 12.04 4.03
C ASN A 33 -6.57 13.23 4.20
N ILE A 34 -6.32 13.92 3.10
CA ILE A 34 -5.60 15.20 3.09
C ILE A 34 -6.50 16.20 2.38
N LEU A 35 -6.97 17.22 3.10
CA LEU A 35 -7.83 18.28 2.57
C LEU A 35 -9.05 17.75 1.79
N GLY A 36 -9.70 16.67 2.27
CA GLY A 36 -10.85 16.06 1.60
C GLY A 36 -10.52 15.04 0.50
N PHE A 37 -9.25 14.92 0.11
CA PHE A 37 -8.80 13.95 -0.87
C PHE A 37 -8.43 12.63 -0.18
N THR A 38 -9.12 11.54 -0.54
CA THR A 38 -8.90 10.23 0.08
C THR A 38 -7.95 9.37 -0.72
N PHE A 39 -7.03 8.73 -0.01
CA PHE A 39 -6.11 7.73 -0.56
C PHE A 39 -5.81 6.67 0.50
N LYS A 40 -5.30 5.53 0.06
CA LYS A 40 -4.80 4.49 0.96
C LYS A 40 -3.28 4.53 1.06
N HIS A 41 -2.78 4.39 2.26
CA HIS A 41 -1.36 4.14 2.52
C HIS A 41 -1.13 2.65 2.72
N TYR A 42 -0.15 2.10 2.03
CA TYR A 42 0.16 0.67 1.96
C TYR A 42 1.53 0.36 2.53
N GLY A 43 1.69 -0.86 3.01
CA GLY A 43 2.99 -1.42 3.39
C GLY A 43 2.93 -2.93 3.53
N ILE A 44 4.11 -3.53 3.72
CA ILE A 44 4.27 -4.97 3.94
C ILE A 44 4.40 -5.23 5.42
N TYR A 45 3.57 -6.12 5.95
CA TYR A 45 3.65 -6.57 7.33
C TYR A 45 4.82 -7.53 7.52
N LEU A 46 5.65 -7.28 8.54
CA LEU A 46 6.92 -7.98 8.73
C LEU A 46 6.85 -9.13 9.74
N ASP A 47 5.80 -9.18 10.56
CA ASP A 47 5.65 -10.14 11.65
C ASP A 47 6.93 -10.23 12.51
N LYS A 48 7.46 -11.44 12.70
CA LYS A 48 8.71 -11.71 13.45
C LYS A 48 9.97 -11.65 12.58
N LYS A 49 9.84 -11.47 11.26
CA LYS A 49 10.99 -11.40 10.35
C LYS A 49 11.85 -10.18 10.66
N ARG A 50 13.16 -10.35 10.54
CA ARG A 50 14.15 -9.30 10.80
C ARG A 50 15.03 -9.07 9.58
N PHE A 51 15.42 -7.81 9.41
CA PHE A 51 16.22 -7.31 8.30
C PHE A 51 17.33 -6.40 8.79
N GLU A 52 18.39 -6.27 8.00
CA GLU A 52 19.45 -5.27 8.25
C GLU A 52 18.83 -3.86 8.28
N GLY A 53 19.17 -3.08 9.29
CA GLY A 53 18.67 -1.70 9.47
C GLY A 53 17.25 -1.58 10.07
N GLN A 54 16.57 -2.70 10.34
CA GLN A 54 15.30 -2.73 11.04
C GLN A 54 15.50 -2.60 12.55
N LYS A 55 14.75 -1.72 13.22
CA LYS A 55 14.72 -1.62 14.68
C LYS A 55 13.84 -2.74 15.27
N ALA A 56 14.07 -3.09 16.54
CA ALA A 56 13.38 -4.20 17.22
C ALA A 56 11.84 -4.16 17.14
N ASN A 57 11.27 -2.96 17.16
CA ASN A 57 9.80 -2.77 17.19
C ASN A 57 9.20 -2.41 15.82
N ASP A 58 10.00 -2.33 14.76
CA ASP A 58 9.48 -2.05 13.42
C ASP A 58 8.72 -3.27 12.90
N ASN A 59 7.52 -3.04 12.41
CA ASN A 59 6.58 -4.09 12.04
C ASN A 59 6.00 -3.94 10.63
N ILE A 60 6.43 -2.90 9.90
CA ILE A 60 6.03 -2.63 8.52
C ILE A 60 7.25 -2.20 7.70
N PHE A 61 7.28 -2.57 6.42
CA PHE A 61 8.14 -1.98 5.41
C PHE A 61 7.28 -1.25 4.40
N HIS A 62 7.55 0.03 4.17
CA HIS A 62 6.73 0.86 3.31
C HIS A 62 7.51 1.99 2.63
N PHE A 63 6.94 2.54 1.56
CA PHE A 63 7.44 3.74 0.92
C PHE A 63 6.75 4.96 1.53
N THR A 64 7.51 5.86 2.14
CA THR A 64 6.98 7.10 2.67
C THR A 64 7.31 8.26 1.73
N GLY A 65 6.30 9.08 1.41
CA GLY A 65 6.50 10.47 1.09
C GLY A 65 6.74 11.25 2.38
N PHE A 66 6.78 12.56 2.30
CA PHE A 66 7.10 13.49 3.36
C PHE A 66 6.85 13.06 4.81
N ARG A 67 7.89 13.10 5.63
CA ARG A 67 7.77 13.41 7.04
C ARG A 67 8.15 14.87 7.23
N ARG A 68 7.33 15.65 7.93
CA ARG A 68 7.51 17.09 8.25
C ARG A 68 8.90 17.52 8.74
N LYS A 69 9.83 16.59 8.98
CA LYS A 69 11.22 16.83 9.45
C LYS A 69 12.29 16.07 8.66
N ALA A 70 11.94 15.28 7.65
CA ALA A 70 12.89 14.59 6.80
C ALA A 70 12.39 14.67 5.36
N ILE A 71 12.98 15.56 4.61
CA ILE A 71 12.73 15.91 3.21
C ILE A 71 13.00 14.75 2.23
N LEU A 72 13.22 13.54 2.73
CA LEU A 72 13.61 12.41 1.93
C LEU A 72 12.59 11.28 2.11
N GLY A 73 11.66 11.15 1.17
CA GLY A 73 10.90 9.93 1.00
C GLY A 73 11.84 8.74 0.80
N GLY A 74 11.44 7.55 1.24
CA GLY A 74 12.26 6.36 1.07
C GLY A 74 11.52 5.10 1.49
N CYS A 75 12.13 3.96 1.15
CA CYS A 75 11.66 2.67 1.61
C CYS A 75 12.22 2.43 3.00
N ILE A 76 11.38 2.43 4.01
CA ILE A 76 11.81 2.36 5.41
C ILE A 76 11.09 1.24 6.17
N PHE A 77 11.80 0.74 7.19
CA PHE A 77 11.18 0.00 8.28
C PHE A 77 10.60 0.99 9.28
N ASP A 78 9.39 0.74 9.76
CA ASP A 78 8.71 1.62 10.71
C ASP A 78 7.85 0.84 11.69
N LYS A 79 7.58 1.45 12.85
CA LYS A 79 6.65 0.95 13.84
C LYS A 79 5.29 1.62 13.65
N VAL A 80 4.27 0.81 13.38
CA VAL A 80 2.89 1.30 13.24
C VAL A 80 1.93 0.57 14.19
N ASN A 81 0.81 1.21 14.52
CA ASN A 81 -0.27 0.55 15.24
C ASN A 81 -1.06 -0.32 14.24
N ILE A 82 -0.78 -1.62 14.22
CA ILE A 82 -1.39 -2.61 13.31
C ILE A 82 -2.92 -2.65 13.42
N LYS A 83 -3.50 -2.35 14.57
CA LYS A 83 -4.97 -2.32 14.74
C LYS A 83 -5.67 -1.30 13.84
N ARG A 84 -4.93 -0.29 13.33
CA ARG A 84 -5.43 0.74 12.42
C ARG A 84 -5.28 0.36 10.93
N TYR A 85 -4.76 -0.83 10.63
CA TYR A 85 -4.57 -1.33 9.28
C TYR A 85 -5.47 -2.54 9.02
N ALA A 86 -5.84 -2.71 7.77
CA ALA A 86 -6.53 -3.89 7.29
C ALA A 86 -5.63 -4.66 6.33
N LYS A 87 -5.76 -5.99 6.29
CA LYS A 87 -5.18 -6.83 5.25
C LYS A 87 -5.77 -6.44 3.90
N ASP A 88 -4.93 -6.21 2.90
CA ASP A 88 -5.34 -5.68 1.60
C ASP A 88 -4.60 -6.37 0.44
N ASN A 89 -4.54 -7.70 0.48
CA ASN A 89 -3.97 -8.54 -0.57
C ASN A 89 -4.95 -8.68 -1.73
N TYR A 90 -5.45 -7.59 -2.29
CA TYR A 90 -6.55 -7.63 -3.24
C TYR A 90 -6.22 -8.40 -4.54
N LEU A 91 -4.95 -8.45 -4.95
CA LEU A 91 -4.52 -9.22 -6.12
C LEU A 91 -4.50 -10.74 -5.88
N ASP A 92 -4.56 -11.23 -4.62
CA ASP A 92 -4.71 -12.67 -4.33
C ASP A 92 -6.02 -13.25 -4.88
N LYS A 93 -6.99 -12.39 -5.24
CA LYS A 93 -8.23 -12.80 -5.92
C LYS A 93 -8.02 -13.20 -7.38
N ILE A 94 -6.86 -12.90 -7.96
CA ILE A 94 -6.48 -13.23 -9.32
C ILE A 94 -5.42 -14.34 -9.24
N GLU A 95 -5.72 -15.52 -9.76
CA GLU A 95 -4.87 -16.72 -9.61
C GLU A 95 -3.45 -16.50 -10.10
N SER A 96 -3.27 -15.81 -11.24
CA SER A 96 -1.93 -15.52 -11.79
C SER A 96 -1.07 -14.63 -10.89
N TYR A 97 -1.65 -13.83 -9.99
CA TYR A 97 -0.92 -13.06 -8.98
C TYR A 97 -0.70 -13.88 -7.72
N LYS A 98 -1.72 -14.60 -7.25
CA LYS A 98 -1.63 -15.46 -6.07
C LYS A 98 -0.48 -16.46 -6.19
N ASN A 99 -0.31 -17.07 -7.37
CA ASN A 99 0.75 -18.04 -7.65
C ASN A 99 2.16 -17.44 -7.69
N LYS A 100 2.30 -16.12 -7.72
CA LYS A 100 3.60 -15.42 -7.63
C LYS A 100 4.04 -15.16 -6.18
N VAL A 101 3.19 -15.41 -5.20
CA VAL A 101 3.49 -15.13 -3.79
C VAL A 101 4.45 -16.17 -3.24
N SER A 102 5.63 -15.72 -2.85
CA SER A 102 6.68 -16.56 -2.26
C SER A 102 7.38 -15.80 -1.14
N THR A 103 7.49 -16.43 0.03
CA THR A 103 8.20 -15.86 1.19
C THR A 103 9.66 -15.50 0.87
N ALA A 104 10.35 -16.34 0.10
CA ALA A 104 11.73 -16.08 -0.32
C ALA A 104 11.82 -14.85 -1.23
N GLU A 105 10.94 -14.74 -2.21
CA GLU A 105 10.89 -13.59 -3.13
C GLU A 105 10.48 -12.29 -2.42
N ILE A 106 9.52 -12.35 -1.50
CA ILE A 106 9.15 -11.21 -0.67
C ILE A 106 10.37 -10.70 0.12
N THR A 107 11.10 -11.61 0.77
CA THR A 107 12.31 -11.27 1.54
C THR A 107 13.36 -10.62 0.64
N ARG A 108 13.69 -11.25 -0.48
CA ARG A 108 14.67 -10.75 -1.46
C ARG A 108 14.30 -9.34 -1.96
N ARG A 109 13.01 -9.12 -2.29
CA ARG A 109 12.55 -7.82 -2.80
C ARG A 109 12.55 -6.73 -1.73
N ILE A 110 12.27 -7.06 -0.45
CA ILE A 110 12.41 -6.09 0.66
C ILE A 110 13.87 -5.66 0.77
N GLU A 111 14.82 -6.60 0.79
CA GLU A 111 16.25 -6.31 0.89
C GLU A 111 16.74 -5.47 -0.31
N GLU A 112 16.34 -5.82 -1.52
CA GLU A 112 16.65 -5.08 -2.74
C GLU A 112 16.14 -3.63 -2.65
N GLN A 113 14.87 -3.45 -2.29
CA GLN A 113 14.28 -2.12 -2.19
C GLN A 113 14.89 -1.32 -1.03
N TYR A 114 15.21 -1.93 0.10
CA TYR A 114 15.90 -1.25 1.18
C TYR A 114 17.30 -0.78 0.77
N LYS A 115 18.06 -1.59 0.03
CA LYS A 115 19.38 -1.20 -0.51
C LYS A 115 19.28 -0.05 -1.52
N SER A 116 18.26 -0.06 -2.39
CA SER A 116 18.13 0.92 -3.47
C SER A 116 17.50 2.24 -3.02
N CYS A 117 16.40 2.22 -2.24
CA CYS A 117 15.68 3.42 -1.85
C CYS A 117 15.72 3.72 -0.34
N GLY A 118 16.07 2.76 0.51
CA GLY A 118 16.21 2.96 1.95
C GLY A 118 17.55 3.58 2.32
N LYS A 119 18.64 3.02 1.81
CA LYS A 119 20.00 3.53 2.06
C LYS A 119 20.35 4.76 1.22
N HIS A 120 19.66 5.00 0.11
CA HIS A 120 19.92 6.09 -0.82
C HIS A 120 18.63 6.85 -1.18
N PRO A 121 17.99 7.51 -0.22
CA PRO A 121 16.68 8.13 -0.43
C PRO A 121 16.65 9.18 -1.54
N LYS A 122 17.79 9.85 -1.82
CA LYS A 122 17.92 10.81 -2.94
C LYS A 122 17.79 10.18 -4.33
N LYS A 123 17.86 8.86 -4.46
CA LYS A 123 17.75 8.14 -5.73
C LYS A 123 16.32 7.63 -6.01
N SER A 124 15.43 7.72 -5.04
CA SER A 124 14.06 7.22 -5.16
C SER A 124 13.08 8.36 -4.93
N ILE A 125 12.57 8.91 -6.02
CA ILE A 125 11.54 9.95 -5.99
C ILE A 125 10.22 9.27 -5.67
N TRP A 126 9.60 9.66 -4.54
CA TRP A 126 8.23 9.30 -4.24
C TRP A 126 7.29 10.17 -5.08
N GLU A 127 6.43 9.56 -5.85
CA GLU A 127 5.41 10.25 -6.63
C GLU A 127 4.05 9.67 -6.26
N ALA A 128 3.14 10.52 -5.80
CA ALA A 128 1.84 10.09 -5.27
C ALA A 128 1.06 9.15 -6.21
N PHE A 129 1.23 9.31 -7.51
CA PHE A 129 0.40 8.62 -8.49
C PHE A 129 1.17 7.67 -9.42
N SER A 130 2.49 7.75 -9.52
CA SER A 130 3.31 6.92 -10.42
C SER A 130 4.33 6.05 -9.72
N ASN A 131 4.76 6.42 -8.50
CA ASN A 131 5.72 5.67 -7.70
C ASN A 131 5.41 5.79 -6.20
N ASN A 132 4.28 5.23 -5.76
CA ASN A 132 3.78 5.36 -4.40
C ASN A 132 3.92 4.07 -3.58
N CYS A 133 3.44 4.12 -2.34
CA CYS A 133 3.50 3.00 -1.39
C CYS A 133 2.76 1.74 -1.87
N GLU A 134 1.70 1.87 -2.67
CA GLU A 134 0.98 0.72 -3.23
C GLU A 134 1.78 0.04 -4.34
N HIS A 135 2.45 0.81 -5.22
CA HIS A 135 3.37 0.26 -6.21
C HIS A 135 4.48 -0.57 -5.55
N LEU A 136 5.06 -0.05 -4.45
CA LEU A 136 6.08 -0.78 -3.71
C LEU A 136 5.51 -2.06 -3.08
N ALA A 137 4.36 -1.98 -2.40
CA ALA A 137 3.77 -3.12 -1.72
C ALA A 137 3.42 -4.26 -2.71
N ASN A 138 2.81 -3.92 -3.85
CA ASN A 138 2.48 -4.89 -4.89
C ASN A 138 3.75 -5.45 -5.56
N TYR A 139 4.79 -4.65 -5.77
CA TYR A 139 6.07 -5.15 -6.26
C TYR A 139 6.68 -6.18 -5.30
N ILE A 140 6.71 -5.89 -4.01
CA ILE A 140 7.29 -6.80 -3.02
C ILE A 140 6.51 -8.11 -2.99
N ARG A 141 5.17 -8.06 -2.90
CA ARG A 141 4.38 -9.28 -2.78
C ARG A 141 4.28 -10.06 -4.09
N TYR A 142 4.03 -9.39 -5.21
CA TYR A 142 3.71 -10.04 -6.50
C TYR A 142 4.76 -9.88 -7.58
N GLY A 143 5.79 -9.07 -7.37
CA GLY A 143 6.83 -8.77 -8.37
C GLY A 143 6.42 -7.73 -9.41
N GLU A 144 5.28 -7.07 -9.25
CA GLU A 144 4.76 -6.11 -10.22
C GLU A 144 4.37 -4.78 -9.58
N LYS A 145 4.85 -3.67 -10.15
CA LYS A 145 4.52 -2.31 -9.70
C LYS A 145 3.15 -1.90 -10.23
N ILE A 146 2.11 -2.13 -9.43
CA ILE A 146 0.72 -1.79 -9.75
C ILE A 146 0.16 -0.98 -8.59
N SER A 147 -0.60 0.08 -8.91
CA SER A 147 -1.42 0.81 -7.96
C SER A 147 -2.80 1.05 -8.55
N LEU A 148 -3.85 0.76 -7.81
CA LEU A 148 -5.24 0.94 -8.24
C LEU A 148 -6.00 1.89 -7.33
N GLN A 149 -5.55 2.14 -6.11
CA GLN A 149 -6.22 2.94 -5.08
C GLN A 149 -7.72 2.60 -4.95
N ILE A 150 -8.02 1.29 -4.88
CA ILE A 150 -9.39 0.77 -4.89
C ILE A 150 -10.25 1.44 -3.81
N GLY A 151 -11.40 1.99 -4.22
CA GLY A 151 -12.35 2.65 -3.33
C GLY A 151 -11.90 4.05 -2.84
N GLN A 152 -10.90 4.65 -3.50
CA GLN A 152 -10.39 5.97 -3.14
C GLN A 152 -10.50 6.96 -4.31
N LYS A 153 -10.67 8.25 -4.03
CA LYS A 153 -10.65 9.31 -5.05
C LYS A 153 -9.34 9.35 -5.82
N ALA A 154 -8.23 8.96 -5.19
CA ALA A 154 -6.92 8.88 -5.82
C ALA A 154 -6.85 7.91 -7.02
N ALA A 155 -7.77 6.95 -7.14
CA ALA A 155 -7.77 5.94 -8.20
C ALA A 155 -7.75 6.53 -9.63
N VAL A 156 -8.38 7.68 -9.85
CA VAL A 156 -8.47 8.31 -11.17
C VAL A 156 -7.17 9.00 -11.61
N LEU A 157 -6.27 9.28 -10.67
CA LEU A 157 -5.01 9.98 -10.91
C LEU A 157 -3.82 9.02 -10.99
N VAL A 158 -4.00 7.75 -10.58
CA VAL A 158 -2.92 6.77 -10.55
C VAL A 158 -2.48 6.40 -11.96
N TYR A 159 -1.17 6.45 -12.17
CA TYR A 159 -0.50 6.01 -13.38
C TYR A 159 0.35 4.75 -13.08
N ASN A 160 0.28 3.77 -13.96
CA ASN A 160 1.02 2.52 -13.84
C ASN A 160 2.04 2.42 -14.99
N PRO A 161 3.28 2.93 -14.82
CA PRO A 161 4.22 3.14 -15.94
C PRO A 161 4.66 1.86 -16.67
N LYS A 162 4.50 0.69 -16.03
CA LYS A 162 4.88 -0.62 -16.59
C LYS A 162 3.67 -1.45 -17.04
N LYS A 163 2.49 -0.86 -17.12
CA LYS A 163 1.26 -1.52 -17.54
C LYS A 163 0.50 -0.68 -18.56
N THR A 164 -0.03 -1.32 -19.57
CA THR A 164 -0.94 -0.66 -20.50
C THR A 164 -2.30 -0.40 -19.84
N ARG A 165 -3.04 0.55 -20.39
CA ARG A 165 -4.40 0.84 -19.93
C ARG A 165 -5.31 -0.40 -20.06
N ALA A 166 -5.12 -1.21 -21.10
CA ALA A 166 -5.88 -2.44 -21.32
C ALA A 166 -5.63 -3.47 -20.22
N GLU A 167 -4.37 -3.70 -19.82
CA GLU A 167 -4.00 -4.60 -18.74
C GLU A 167 -4.60 -4.14 -17.40
N ILE A 168 -4.52 -2.84 -17.08
CA ILE A 168 -5.11 -2.29 -15.85
C ILE A 168 -6.64 -2.46 -15.85
N ASN A 169 -7.30 -2.22 -16.97
CA ASN A 169 -8.75 -2.42 -17.09
C ASN A 169 -9.13 -3.90 -16.93
N GLN A 170 -8.33 -4.83 -17.47
CA GLN A 170 -8.55 -6.26 -17.28
C GLN A 170 -8.42 -6.66 -15.81
N ILE A 171 -7.41 -6.16 -15.10
CA ILE A 171 -7.22 -6.39 -13.66
C ILE A 171 -8.44 -5.84 -12.87
N LYS A 172 -8.84 -4.60 -13.13
CA LYS A 172 -10.03 -3.99 -12.51
C LYS A 172 -11.29 -4.82 -12.74
N LYS A 173 -11.49 -5.32 -13.95
CA LYS A 173 -12.63 -6.18 -14.31
C LYS A 173 -12.62 -7.48 -13.51
N GLN A 174 -11.48 -8.16 -13.42
CA GLN A 174 -11.35 -9.41 -12.63
C GLN A 174 -11.60 -9.17 -11.13
N LEU A 175 -11.19 -8.04 -10.61
CA LEU A 175 -11.39 -7.64 -9.22
C LEU A 175 -12.80 -7.09 -8.95
N LYS A 176 -13.63 -6.89 -9.99
CA LYS A 176 -14.96 -6.25 -9.89
C LYS A 176 -14.88 -4.88 -9.19
N VAL A 177 -13.88 -4.08 -9.55
CA VAL A 177 -13.65 -2.76 -8.94
C VAL A 177 -14.75 -1.80 -9.37
N SER A 178 -15.45 -1.21 -8.38
CA SER A 178 -16.33 -0.06 -8.61
C SER A 178 -15.49 1.22 -8.58
N GLU A 179 -15.67 2.08 -9.57
CA GLU A 179 -14.99 3.37 -9.61
C GLU A 179 -15.61 4.35 -8.61
N VAL A 180 -14.76 5.08 -7.90
CA VAL A 180 -15.20 6.18 -7.04
C VAL A 180 -15.29 7.44 -7.92
N PRO A 181 -16.45 8.10 -7.98
CA PRO A 181 -16.59 9.32 -8.76
C PRO A 181 -15.60 10.40 -8.32
N CYS A 182 -14.94 11.01 -9.28
CA CYS A 182 -14.05 12.14 -9.06
C CYS A 182 -14.31 13.15 -10.19
N ASP A 183 -15.01 14.22 -9.86
CA ASP A 183 -15.34 15.33 -10.76
C ASP A 183 -14.14 16.23 -11.09
N ALA A 184 -14.34 17.30 -11.81
CA ALA A 184 -13.29 18.24 -12.18
C ALA A 184 -12.63 18.87 -10.95
N ALA A 185 -13.40 19.25 -9.93
CA ALA A 185 -12.87 19.84 -8.70
C ALA A 185 -11.97 18.85 -7.94
N CYS A 186 -12.39 17.58 -7.84
CA CYS A 186 -11.61 16.52 -7.25
C CYS A 186 -10.28 16.30 -8.02
N LYS A 187 -10.29 16.33 -9.37
CA LYS A 187 -9.08 16.19 -10.18
C LYS A 187 -8.13 17.37 -9.98
N THR A 188 -8.65 18.60 -9.96
CA THR A 188 -7.86 19.81 -9.69
C THR A 188 -7.19 19.74 -8.33
N GLN A 189 -7.94 19.39 -7.28
CA GLN A 189 -7.41 19.22 -5.93
C GLN A 189 -6.30 18.16 -5.85
N GLY A 190 -6.48 17.03 -6.53
CA GLY A 190 -5.45 15.99 -6.62
C GLY A 190 -4.18 16.51 -7.33
N THR A 191 -4.33 17.33 -8.37
CA THR A 191 -3.21 17.94 -9.09
C THR A 191 -2.48 18.98 -8.25
N GLU A 192 -3.20 19.76 -7.44
CA GLU A 192 -2.61 20.73 -6.50
C GLU A 192 -1.80 20.03 -5.41
N ILE A 193 -2.31 18.93 -4.85
CA ILE A 193 -1.55 18.10 -3.89
C ILE A 193 -0.25 17.61 -4.53
N MET A 194 -0.27 17.18 -5.80
CA MET A 194 0.94 16.77 -6.53
C MET A 194 1.93 17.91 -6.76
N LYS A 195 1.44 19.11 -7.04
CA LYS A 195 2.28 20.31 -7.18
C LYS A 195 2.96 20.64 -5.85
N GLN A 196 2.19 20.67 -4.77
CA GLN A 196 2.68 20.98 -3.44
C GLN A 196 3.78 19.99 -3.00
N ASP A 197 3.59 18.68 -3.26
CA ASP A 197 4.61 17.67 -3.01
C ASP A 197 5.91 17.95 -3.79
N ARG A 198 5.83 18.39 -5.06
CA ARG A 198 7.00 18.71 -5.89
C ARG A 198 7.70 20.02 -5.48
N ASP A 199 6.93 21.03 -5.13
CA ASP A 199 7.46 22.35 -4.75
C ASP A 199 8.18 22.27 -3.40
N GLU A 200 7.68 21.46 -2.45
CA GLU A 200 8.35 21.17 -1.20
C GLU A 200 9.64 20.35 -1.42
N GLU A 201 9.69 19.45 -2.42
CA GLU A 201 10.88 18.68 -2.80
C GLU A 201 11.99 19.57 -3.39
N ASN A 202 11.62 20.59 -4.17
CA ASN A 202 12.53 21.50 -4.84
C ASN A 202 12.89 22.74 -4.00
N SER A 203 12.33 22.90 -2.82
CA SER A 203 12.59 24.05 -1.94
C SER A 203 14.03 24.04 -1.42
N PRO A 204 14.80 25.14 -1.58
CA PRO A 204 16.17 25.20 -1.10
C PRO A 204 16.21 25.06 0.42
N LYS A 205 17.05 24.12 0.89
CA LYS A 205 17.26 23.89 2.32
C LYS A 205 17.70 25.20 2.98
N LYS A 206 16.89 25.74 3.89
CA LYS A 206 17.38 26.70 4.86
C LYS A 206 18.43 25.97 5.70
N ASN A 207 19.68 26.34 5.52
CA ASN A 207 20.77 25.94 6.40
C ASN A 207 20.46 26.52 7.79
N GLU A 208 19.95 25.69 8.68
CA GLU A 208 19.98 25.98 10.11
C GLU A 208 21.42 25.66 10.55
N GLY A 209 22.20 26.74 10.73
CA GLY A 209 23.54 26.72 11.29
C GLY A 209 23.55 26.41 12.78
#